data_c890bfec078254e31f00f473a25dc870
#
_entry.id   c890bfec078254e31f00f473a25dc870
#
_cell.length_a   1.000
_cell.length_b   1.000
_cell.length_c   1.000
_cell.angle_alpha   90.00
_cell.angle_beta   90.00
_cell.angle_gamma   90.00
#
_symmetry.space_group_name_H-M   'P 1'
#
loop_
_entity.id
_entity.type
_entity.pdbx_description
1 polymer ?
#
loop_
_entity_poly.entity_id
_entity_poly.type
_entity_poly.pdbx_seq_one_letter_code
_entity_poly.pdbx_strand_id
1 'polypeptide(L)'
;KKGLIGSMTAILLLVAAVILLCVIAEKFSGKFGMPALILFMFIGMLFGSDGFFKIPFNDYKLAENICSIALLFIMFYGGFNLKWELAKDVAVRSVLLSTLGVAFTAFVTALFVRLVLGYTWPESFLVGAVLGSTDAASVFAILRQKKLNLKDGTASLLELESGSNDPMAYMLTFIALGIIFSGESEHIVLRIFLQLVVGSLTGVALSMLTIRLMTRTALVSDGLDTIFMIAMVLICYGLSQILGGNAYLSVYIMGVIIGNSPIKNKATLIPFFDGVTSLAQILIFFLLGL
;
A
#
# COMPACT_ATOMS: atom_id res chain seq x y z
N LYS A 1 24.46 -31.38 3.82
CA LYS A 1 23.16 -31.43 3.05
C LYS A 1 21.95 -31.66 3.96
N LYS A 2 22.01 -32.53 4.98
CA LYS A 2 20.88 -32.76 5.92
C LYS A 2 20.50 -31.51 6.74
N GLY A 3 21.45 -30.66 7.12
CA GLY A 3 21.19 -29.44 7.89
C GLY A 3 20.44 -28.34 7.06
N LEU A 4 20.74 -28.22 5.77
CA LEU A 4 20.11 -27.19 4.89
C LEU A 4 18.66 -27.56 4.56
N ILE A 5 18.37 -28.84 4.33
CA ILE A 5 17.00 -29.32 4.07
C ILE A 5 16.15 -29.23 5.35
N GLY A 6 16.71 -29.50 6.51
CA GLY A 6 16.03 -29.34 7.78
C GLY A 6 15.67 -27.87 8.09
N SER A 7 16.56 -26.92 7.78
CA SER A 7 16.31 -25.50 7.98
C SER A 7 15.24 -24.97 7.02
N MET A 8 15.27 -25.38 5.75
CA MET A 8 14.27 -24.96 4.76
C MET A 8 12.87 -25.49 5.09
N THR A 9 12.78 -26.77 5.49
CA THR A 9 11.50 -27.36 5.91
C THR A 9 10.94 -26.66 7.15
N ALA A 10 11.79 -26.32 8.12
CA ALA A 10 11.39 -25.58 9.30
C ALA A 10 10.86 -24.17 8.94
N ILE A 11 11.54 -23.45 8.03
CA ILE A 11 11.09 -22.15 7.55
C ILE A 11 9.72 -22.25 6.85
N LEU A 12 9.54 -23.23 5.98
CA LEU A 12 8.27 -23.44 5.30
C LEU A 12 7.11 -23.75 6.27
N LEU A 13 7.37 -24.59 7.27
CA LEU A 13 6.36 -24.88 8.30
C LEU A 13 6.04 -23.65 9.16
N LEU A 14 7.05 -22.85 9.49
CA LEU A 14 6.86 -21.62 10.24
C LEU A 14 6.02 -20.63 9.45
N VAL A 15 6.36 -20.38 8.18
CA VAL A 15 5.58 -19.49 7.29
C VAL A 15 4.13 -19.99 7.15
N ALA A 16 3.94 -21.29 6.95
CA ALA A 16 2.59 -21.88 6.86
C ALA A 16 1.80 -21.69 8.17
N ALA A 17 2.45 -21.91 9.32
CA ALA A 17 1.82 -21.71 10.63
C ALA A 17 1.43 -20.23 10.85
N VAL A 18 2.31 -19.28 10.50
CA VAL A 18 2.04 -17.85 10.61
C VAL A 18 0.85 -17.45 9.73
N ILE A 19 0.84 -17.87 8.45
CA ILE A 19 -0.27 -17.58 7.54
C ILE A 19 -1.57 -18.15 8.11
N LEU A 20 -1.58 -19.39 8.58
CA LEU A 20 -2.76 -20.02 9.16
C LEU A 20 -3.26 -19.29 10.41
N LEU A 21 -2.36 -18.88 11.30
CA LEU A 21 -2.71 -18.10 12.49
C LEU A 21 -3.30 -16.74 12.11
N CYS A 22 -2.76 -16.05 11.11
CA CYS A 22 -3.29 -14.78 10.62
C CYS A 22 -4.68 -14.94 9.99
N VAL A 23 -4.91 -15.98 9.18
CA VAL A 23 -6.23 -16.30 8.61
C VAL A 23 -7.27 -16.60 9.71
N ILE A 24 -6.87 -17.32 10.75
CA ILE A 24 -7.73 -17.58 11.90
C ILE A 24 -8.00 -16.27 12.65
N ALA A 25 -6.98 -15.44 12.88
CA ALA A 25 -7.11 -14.15 13.56
C ALA A 25 -8.05 -13.21 12.81
N GLU A 26 -7.98 -13.15 11.47
CA GLU A 26 -8.90 -12.37 10.64
C GLU A 26 -10.37 -12.76 10.88
N LYS A 27 -10.65 -14.06 10.93
CA LYS A 27 -12.00 -14.56 11.21
C LYS A 27 -12.51 -14.13 12.58
N PHE A 28 -11.61 -14.00 13.57
CA PHE A 28 -11.97 -13.57 14.93
C PHE A 28 -12.00 -12.05 15.08
N SER A 29 -11.28 -11.29 14.26
CA SER A 29 -11.23 -9.82 14.32
C SER A 29 -12.62 -9.19 14.31
N GLY A 30 -13.50 -9.67 13.43
CA GLY A 30 -14.88 -9.22 13.33
C GLY A 30 -15.72 -9.46 14.59
N LYS A 31 -15.41 -10.47 15.41
CA LYS A 31 -16.11 -10.75 16.68
C LYS A 31 -15.66 -9.80 17.79
N PHE A 32 -14.39 -9.44 17.81
CA PHE A 32 -13.80 -8.57 18.85
C PHE A 32 -13.87 -7.08 18.50
N GLY A 33 -14.30 -6.73 17.29
CA GLY A 33 -14.37 -5.33 16.84
C GLY A 33 -13.00 -4.67 16.68
N MET A 34 -11.95 -5.45 16.51
CA MET A 34 -10.60 -4.97 16.28
C MET A 34 -10.22 -5.18 14.80
N PRO A 35 -9.48 -4.24 14.17
CA PRO A 35 -8.95 -4.45 12.82
C PRO A 35 -8.02 -5.68 12.78
N ALA A 36 -8.15 -6.52 11.74
CA ALA A 36 -7.32 -7.72 11.56
C ALA A 36 -5.83 -7.40 11.52
N LEU A 37 -5.46 -6.24 10.96
CA LEU A 37 -4.08 -5.78 10.83
C LEU A 37 -3.35 -5.68 12.17
N ILE A 38 -4.05 -5.23 13.21
CA ILE A 38 -3.51 -5.18 14.58
C ILE A 38 -3.21 -6.59 15.10
N LEU A 39 -4.09 -7.55 14.81
CA LEU A 39 -3.87 -8.94 15.22
C LEU A 39 -2.67 -9.57 14.49
N PHE A 40 -2.46 -9.25 13.21
CA PHE A 40 -1.28 -9.69 12.46
C PHE A 40 0.02 -9.15 13.06
N MET A 41 0.01 -7.88 13.47
CA MET A 41 1.14 -7.25 14.16
C MET A 41 1.40 -7.91 15.53
N PHE A 42 0.37 -8.20 16.32
CA PHE A 42 0.52 -8.93 17.58
C PHE A 42 1.08 -10.34 17.39
N ILE A 43 0.65 -11.05 16.33
CA ILE A 43 1.24 -12.35 15.99
C ILE A 43 2.73 -12.15 15.67
N GLY A 44 3.09 -11.12 14.87
CA GLY A 44 4.50 -10.78 14.62
C GLY A 44 5.31 -10.56 15.91
N MET A 45 4.78 -9.79 16.86
CA MET A 45 5.41 -9.55 18.16
C MET A 45 5.64 -10.84 18.95
N LEU A 46 4.73 -11.83 18.88
CA LEU A 46 4.92 -13.12 19.54
C LEU A 46 6.08 -13.92 18.94
N PHE A 47 6.33 -13.77 17.63
CA PHE A 47 7.42 -14.47 16.94
C PHE A 47 8.74 -13.70 17.01
N GLY A 48 8.74 -12.39 17.22
CA GLY A 48 9.91 -11.53 17.24
C GLY A 48 10.97 -11.87 18.31
N SER A 49 12.09 -11.16 18.26
CA SER A 49 13.25 -11.37 19.14
C SER A 49 12.92 -11.26 20.64
N ASP A 50 12.02 -10.36 20.98
CA ASP A 50 11.54 -10.12 22.34
C ASP A 50 10.25 -10.88 22.68
N GLY A 51 9.69 -11.61 21.69
CA GLY A 51 8.47 -12.37 21.80
C GLY A 51 8.66 -13.76 22.42
N PHE A 52 7.57 -14.54 22.40
CA PHE A 52 7.56 -15.89 22.96
C PHE A 52 8.48 -16.87 22.21
N PHE A 53 8.52 -16.79 20.87
CA PHE A 53 9.29 -17.70 20.02
C PHE A 53 10.75 -17.25 19.83
N LYS A 54 11.10 -16.01 20.17
CA LYS A 54 12.45 -15.44 20.14
C LYS A 54 13.19 -15.66 18.82
N ILE A 55 12.52 -15.43 17.70
CA ILE A 55 13.12 -15.54 16.38
C ILE A 55 13.87 -14.24 16.07
N PRO A 56 15.21 -14.26 15.95
CA PRO A 56 15.96 -13.05 15.63
C PRO A 56 15.72 -12.66 14.16
N PHE A 57 15.23 -11.46 13.95
CA PHE A 57 15.06 -10.88 12.63
C PHE A 57 15.73 -9.50 12.56
N ASN A 58 16.85 -9.43 11.81
CA ASN A 58 17.69 -8.22 11.70
C ASN A 58 17.95 -7.83 10.22
N ASP A 59 17.26 -8.47 9.27
CA ASP A 59 17.44 -8.17 7.85
C ASP A 59 16.41 -7.12 7.40
N TYR A 60 16.71 -5.85 7.73
CA TYR A 60 15.85 -4.72 7.36
C TYR A 60 15.73 -4.54 5.85
N LYS A 61 16.76 -4.94 5.06
CA LYS A 61 16.71 -4.83 3.60
C LYS A 61 15.76 -5.87 3.00
N LEU A 62 15.74 -7.07 3.55
CA LEU A 62 14.74 -8.08 3.17
C LEU A 62 13.32 -7.62 3.53
N ALA A 63 13.13 -7.04 4.72
CA ALA A 63 11.85 -6.47 5.13
C ALA A 63 11.40 -5.35 4.18
N GLU A 64 12.28 -4.40 3.85
CA GLU A 64 12.02 -3.33 2.90
C GLU A 64 11.56 -3.88 1.54
N ASN A 65 12.28 -4.85 0.99
CA ASN A 65 11.94 -5.44 -0.31
C ASN A 65 10.58 -6.15 -0.28
N ILE A 66 10.30 -6.94 0.76
CA ILE A 66 9.01 -7.62 0.91
C ILE A 66 7.88 -6.60 1.07
N CYS A 67 8.04 -5.62 1.93
CA CYS A 67 7.03 -4.57 2.16
C CYS A 67 6.80 -3.74 0.90
N SER A 68 7.84 -3.42 0.13
CA SER A 68 7.73 -2.67 -1.13
C SER A 68 6.92 -3.42 -2.18
N ILE A 69 7.18 -4.73 -2.35
CA ILE A 69 6.41 -5.57 -3.28
C ILE A 69 4.96 -5.74 -2.79
N ALA A 70 4.78 -5.96 -1.51
CA ALA A 70 3.45 -6.09 -0.91
C ALA A 70 2.62 -4.81 -1.07
N LEU A 71 3.21 -3.65 -0.77
CA LEU A 71 2.56 -2.34 -0.91
C LEU A 71 2.16 -2.06 -2.36
N LEU A 72 2.99 -2.45 -3.33
CA LEU A 72 2.69 -2.31 -4.75
C LEU A 72 1.36 -2.99 -5.12
N PHE A 73 1.12 -4.22 -4.67
CA PHE A 73 -0.13 -4.95 -4.95
C PHE A 73 -1.31 -4.37 -4.16
N ILE A 74 -1.11 -3.91 -2.94
CA ILE A 74 -2.13 -3.22 -2.15
C ILE A 74 -2.57 -1.94 -2.89
N MET A 75 -1.62 -1.13 -3.38
CA MET A 75 -1.92 0.08 -4.14
C MET A 75 -2.66 -0.20 -5.44
N PHE A 76 -2.21 -1.22 -6.20
CA PHE A 76 -2.90 -1.61 -7.42
C PHE A 76 -4.34 -2.01 -7.15
N TYR A 77 -4.57 -2.91 -6.19
CA TYR A 77 -5.91 -3.42 -5.89
C TYR A 77 -6.81 -2.35 -5.29
N GLY A 78 -6.28 -1.47 -4.45
CA GLY A 78 -7.00 -0.31 -3.93
C GLY A 78 -7.56 0.57 -5.05
N GLY A 79 -6.73 0.89 -6.05
CA GLY A 79 -7.16 1.60 -7.24
C GLY A 79 -8.12 0.78 -8.13
N PHE A 80 -7.83 -0.51 -8.33
CA PHE A 80 -8.60 -1.41 -9.18
C PHE A 80 -10.04 -1.62 -8.69
N ASN A 81 -10.24 -1.62 -7.38
CA ASN A 81 -11.56 -1.81 -6.76
C ASN A 81 -12.36 -0.51 -6.63
N LEU A 82 -11.72 0.65 -6.82
CA LEU A 82 -12.37 1.96 -6.74
C LEU A 82 -13.42 2.12 -7.85
N LYS A 83 -14.66 2.46 -7.50
CA LYS A 83 -15.74 2.75 -8.44
C LYS A 83 -15.76 4.25 -8.77
N TRP A 84 -15.19 4.61 -9.92
CA TRP A 84 -15.08 6.00 -10.35
C TRP A 84 -16.42 6.74 -10.42
N GLU A 85 -17.48 6.07 -10.86
CA GLU A 85 -18.83 6.68 -10.93
C GLU A 85 -19.32 7.20 -9.58
N LEU A 86 -18.96 6.53 -8.48
CA LEU A 86 -19.32 6.94 -7.12
C LEU A 86 -18.34 7.98 -6.54
N ALA A 87 -17.11 7.98 -7.03
CA ALA A 87 -16.02 8.82 -6.52
C ALA A 87 -15.89 10.17 -7.25
N LYS A 88 -16.34 10.29 -8.50
CA LYS A 88 -16.14 11.48 -9.35
C LYS A 88 -16.62 12.79 -8.73
N ASP A 89 -17.75 12.78 -8.00
CA ASP A 89 -18.33 13.97 -7.41
C ASP A 89 -17.54 14.49 -6.20
N VAL A 90 -16.75 13.61 -5.58
CA VAL A 90 -15.88 13.92 -4.43
C VAL A 90 -14.39 13.93 -4.79
N ALA A 91 -14.03 13.59 -6.03
CA ALA A 91 -12.66 13.39 -6.48
C ALA A 91 -11.74 14.59 -6.19
N VAL A 92 -12.17 15.81 -6.50
CA VAL A 92 -11.37 17.02 -6.25
C VAL A 92 -11.09 17.19 -4.74
N ARG A 93 -12.11 16.98 -3.91
CA ARG A 93 -11.96 17.09 -2.45
C ARG A 93 -11.04 15.99 -1.92
N SER A 94 -11.17 14.76 -2.39
CA SER A 94 -10.33 13.64 -2.01
C SER A 94 -8.87 13.86 -2.41
N VAL A 95 -8.60 14.35 -3.63
CA VAL A 95 -7.23 14.67 -4.09
C VAL A 95 -6.63 15.80 -3.27
N LEU A 96 -7.39 16.84 -2.93
CA LEU A 96 -6.90 17.91 -2.06
C LEU A 96 -6.58 17.40 -0.65
N LEU A 97 -7.42 16.53 -0.09
CA LEU A 97 -7.19 15.93 1.23
C LEU A 97 -6.00 14.98 1.22
N SER A 98 -5.88 14.12 0.20
CA SER A 98 -4.77 13.17 0.09
C SER A 98 -3.42 13.81 -0.27
N THR A 99 -3.39 15.07 -0.69
CA THR A 99 -2.16 15.80 -1.01
C THR A 99 -1.89 16.91 0.01
N LEU A 100 -2.64 18.00 -0.03
CA LEU A 100 -2.47 19.12 0.89
C LEU A 100 -2.83 18.75 2.33
N GLY A 101 -3.86 17.93 2.52
CA GLY A 101 -4.27 17.43 3.85
C GLY A 101 -3.15 16.63 4.49
N VAL A 102 -2.56 15.67 3.76
CA VAL A 102 -1.43 14.87 4.23
C VAL A 102 -0.21 15.75 4.54
N ALA A 103 0.14 16.68 3.66
CA ALA A 103 1.24 17.61 3.89
C ALA A 103 1.00 18.48 5.14
N PHE A 104 -0.22 18.96 5.33
CA PHE A 104 -0.61 19.75 6.52
C PHE A 104 -0.56 18.88 7.79
N THR A 105 -1.09 17.67 7.77
CA THR A 105 -1.03 16.72 8.89
C THR A 105 0.42 16.39 9.26
N ALA A 106 1.26 16.12 8.24
CA ALA A 106 2.69 15.88 8.43
C ALA A 106 3.38 17.07 9.08
N PHE A 107 3.07 18.30 8.63
CA PHE A 107 3.65 19.52 9.19
C PHE A 107 3.21 19.77 10.64
N VAL A 108 1.92 19.65 10.95
CA VAL A 108 1.40 19.84 12.33
C VAL A 108 2.00 18.80 13.28
N THR A 109 2.06 17.54 12.85
CA THR A 109 2.69 16.46 13.61
C THR A 109 4.19 16.74 13.82
N ALA A 110 4.90 17.17 12.78
CA ALA A 110 6.31 17.54 12.85
C ALA A 110 6.53 18.70 13.84
N LEU A 111 5.67 19.72 13.83
CA LEU A 111 5.73 20.82 14.76
C LEU A 111 5.58 20.36 16.22
N PHE A 112 4.61 19.46 16.47
CA PHE A 112 4.42 18.86 17.80
C PHE A 112 5.66 18.07 18.24
N VAL A 113 6.19 17.18 17.38
CA VAL A 113 7.38 16.38 17.66
C VAL A 113 8.60 17.27 17.93
N ARG A 114 8.77 18.35 17.15
CA ARG A 114 9.85 19.33 17.35
C ARG A 114 9.76 20.04 18.69
N LEU A 115 8.56 20.53 19.05
CA LEU A 115 8.37 21.36 20.24
C LEU A 115 8.33 20.54 21.53
N VAL A 116 7.75 19.33 21.48
CA VAL A 116 7.55 18.49 22.69
C VAL A 116 8.69 17.51 22.89
N LEU A 117 9.16 16.85 21.82
CA LEU A 117 10.19 15.82 21.92
C LEU A 117 11.61 16.33 21.62
N GLY A 118 11.76 17.55 21.07
CA GLY A 118 13.05 18.17 20.84
C GLY A 118 13.87 17.61 19.66
N TYR A 119 13.27 16.79 18.78
CA TYR A 119 13.95 16.25 17.60
C TYR A 119 14.33 17.36 16.61
N THR A 120 15.25 17.07 15.69
CA THR A 120 15.59 17.99 14.58
C THR A 120 14.41 18.16 13.63
N TRP A 121 14.38 19.22 12.81
CA TRP A 121 13.30 19.43 11.84
C TRP A 121 13.14 18.28 10.85
N PRO A 122 14.20 17.73 10.22
CA PRO A 122 14.06 16.60 9.31
C PRO A 122 13.50 15.34 9.97
N GLU A 123 13.97 15.01 11.18
CA GLU A 123 13.46 13.86 11.94
C GLU A 123 11.99 14.05 12.35
N SER A 124 11.63 15.25 12.81
CA SER A 124 10.25 15.59 13.16
C SER A 124 9.32 15.48 11.95
N PHE A 125 9.78 15.96 10.79
CA PHE A 125 9.02 15.85 9.55
C PHE A 125 8.91 14.40 9.06
N LEU A 126 9.94 13.58 9.24
CA LEU A 126 9.89 12.14 8.96
C LEU A 126 8.78 11.46 9.76
N VAL A 127 8.70 11.72 11.07
CA VAL A 127 7.63 11.19 11.91
C VAL A 127 6.26 11.66 11.43
N GLY A 128 6.13 12.95 11.09
CA GLY A 128 4.89 13.52 10.57
C GLY A 128 4.47 12.92 9.23
N ALA A 129 5.42 12.68 8.33
CA ALA A 129 5.18 12.08 7.02
C ALA A 129 4.68 10.62 7.14
N VAL A 130 5.31 9.83 8.01
CA VAL A 130 4.92 8.44 8.26
C VAL A 130 3.51 8.35 8.87
N LEU A 131 3.17 9.26 9.79
CA LEU A 131 1.86 9.29 10.44
C LEU A 131 0.77 10.00 9.60
N GLY A 132 1.14 10.59 8.47
CA GLY A 132 0.21 11.34 7.62
C GLY A 132 -0.74 10.48 6.79
N SER A 133 -0.46 9.20 6.62
CA SER A 133 -1.34 8.26 5.92
C SER A 133 -2.47 7.77 6.81
N THR A 134 -3.66 7.55 6.21
CA THR A 134 -4.86 7.04 6.89
C THR A 134 -5.32 5.73 6.26
N ASP A 135 -5.90 4.83 7.06
CA ASP A 135 -6.45 3.55 6.59
C ASP A 135 -7.98 3.56 6.65
N ALA A 136 -8.63 3.75 5.50
CA ALA A 136 -10.08 3.69 5.40
C ALA A 136 -10.63 2.26 5.54
N ALA A 137 -9.87 1.22 5.24
CA ALA A 137 -10.36 -0.15 5.33
C ALA A 137 -10.74 -0.52 6.75
N SER A 138 -9.94 -0.15 7.74
CA SER A 138 -10.24 -0.32 9.16
C SER A 138 -11.48 0.46 9.59
N VAL A 139 -11.65 1.70 9.11
CA VAL A 139 -12.83 2.52 9.39
C VAL A 139 -14.08 1.86 8.83
N PHE A 140 -14.06 1.42 7.58
CA PHE A 140 -15.20 0.72 6.96
C PHE A 140 -15.52 -0.61 7.62
N ALA A 141 -14.52 -1.35 8.10
CA ALA A 141 -14.77 -2.58 8.86
C ALA A 141 -15.59 -2.29 10.12
N ILE A 142 -15.24 -1.23 10.87
CA ILE A 142 -15.97 -0.81 12.08
C ILE A 142 -17.38 -0.30 11.73
N LEU A 143 -17.52 0.51 10.68
CA LEU A 143 -18.82 1.06 10.26
C LEU A 143 -19.78 -0.06 9.84
N ARG A 144 -19.30 -1.04 9.05
CA ARG A 144 -20.10 -2.21 8.67
C ARG A 144 -20.54 -3.04 9.86
N GLN A 145 -19.65 -3.27 10.81
CA GLN A 145 -19.96 -4.02 12.02
C GLN A 145 -21.05 -3.34 12.85
N LYS A 146 -20.99 -2.02 12.96
CA LYS A 146 -21.97 -1.21 13.68
C LYS A 146 -23.21 -0.84 12.84
N LYS A 147 -23.30 -1.31 11.59
CA LYS A 147 -24.38 -1.00 10.64
C LYS A 147 -24.59 0.51 10.45
N LEU A 148 -23.52 1.29 10.49
CA LEU A 148 -23.53 2.73 10.28
C LEU A 148 -23.25 3.03 8.82
N ASN A 149 -24.03 3.93 8.23
CA ASN A 149 -23.83 4.45 6.87
C ASN A 149 -23.36 5.90 6.94
N LEU A 150 -22.39 6.23 6.08
CA LEU A 150 -21.93 7.60 5.89
C LEU A 150 -22.79 8.32 4.86
N LYS A 151 -23.15 9.57 5.16
CA LYS A 151 -23.97 10.43 4.29
C LYS A 151 -23.11 11.23 3.30
N ASP A 152 -23.78 11.83 2.31
CA ASP A 152 -23.22 12.86 1.43
C ASP A 152 -21.93 12.45 0.68
N GLY A 153 -21.83 11.19 0.26
CA GLY A 153 -20.65 10.69 -0.47
C GLY A 153 -19.38 10.55 0.38
N THR A 154 -19.47 10.71 1.71
CA THR A 154 -18.33 10.63 2.62
C THR A 154 -17.62 9.27 2.54
N ALA A 155 -18.36 8.19 2.29
CA ALA A 155 -17.76 6.86 2.11
C ALA A 155 -16.81 6.85 0.91
N SER A 156 -17.29 7.31 -0.26
CA SER A 156 -16.46 7.38 -1.49
C SER A 156 -15.31 8.38 -1.35
N LEU A 157 -15.52 9.48 -0.59
CA LEU A 157 -14.47 10.44 -0.30
C LEU A 157 -13.34 9.80 0.51
N LEU A 158 -13.67 9.08 1.59
CA LEU A 158 -12.69 8.41 2.44
C LEU A 158 -11.96 7.29 1.69
N GLU A 159 -12.67 6.51 0.86
CA GLU A 159 -12.08 5.43 0.08
C GLU A 159 -11.06 5.97 -0.95
N LEU A 160 -11.43 7.04 -1.67
CA LEU A 160 -10.54 7.68 -2.63
C LEU A 160 -9.39 8.43 -1.95
N GLU A 161 -9.65 9.13 -0.85
CA GLU A 161 -8.64 9.85 -0.07
C GLU A 161 -7.60 8.87 0.48
N SER A 162 -8.03 7.82 1.18
CA SER A 162 -7.13 6.85 1.78
C SER A 162 -6.30 6.07 0.76
N GLY A 163 -6.88 5.69 -0.40
CA GLY A 163 -6.09 5.06 -1.46
C GLY A 163 -5.06 5.99 -2.12
N SER A 164 -5.30 7.30 -2.09
CA SER A 164 -4.42 8.31 -2.71
C SER A 164 -3.42 8.93 -1.74
N ASN A 165 -3.63 8.85 -0.43
CA ASN A 165 -2.76 9.48 0.56
C ASN A 165 -1.47 8.67 0.80
N ASP A 166 -1.51 7.34 0.65
CA ASP A 166 -0.34 6.47 0.82
C ASP A 166 0.82 6.85 -0.11
N PRO A 167 0.62 7.02 -1.44
CA PRO A 167 1.67 7.51 -2.32
C PRO A 167 2.24 8.87 -1.92
N MET A 168 1.41 9.75 -1.36
CA MET A 168 1.86 11.07 -0.89
C MET A 168 2.68 10.96 0.39
N ALA A 169 2.22 10.20 1.38
CA ALA A 169 2.94 9.96 2.62
C ALA A 169 4.28 9.26 2.36
N TYR A 170 4.31 8.25 1.48
CA TYR A 170 5.54 7.61 1.04
C TYR A 170 6.53 8.60 0.44
N MET A 171 6.06 9.47 -0.46
CA MET A 171 6.89 10.49 -1.11
C MET A 171 7.49 11.46 -0.09
N LEU A 172 6.68 11.97 0.85
CA LEU A 172 7.15 12.87 1.92
C LEU A 172 8.17 12.17 2.82
N THR A 173 7.93 10.90 3.16
CA THR A 173 8.87 10.07 3.94
C THR A 173 10.20 9.92 3.21
N PHE A 174 10.18 9.61 1.92
CA PHE A 174 11.38 9.44 1.12
C PHE A 174 12.19 10.73 1.00
N ILE A 175 11.50 11.89 0.87
CA ILE A 175 12.14 13.20 0.86
C ILE A 175 12.78 13.51 2.23
N ALA A 176 12.08 13.24 3.33
CA ALA A 176 12.61 13.43 4.66
C ALA A 176 13.89 12.60 4.91
N LEU A 177 13.88 11.34 4.48
CA LEU A 177 15.07 10.47 4.53
C LEU A 177 16.22 11.00 3.66
N GLY A 178 15.92 11.49 2.46
CA GLY A 178 16.92 12.14 1.59
C GLY A 178 17.59 13.33 2.27
N ILE A 179 16.84 14.19 2.95
CA ILE A 179 17.38 15.32 3.70
C ILE A 179 18.26 14.84 4.86
N ILE A 180 17.83 13.81 5.60
CA ILE A 180 18.55 13.27 6.76
C ILE A 180 19.89 12.65 6.34
N PHE A 181 19.88 11.81 5.29
CA PHE A 181 21.06 11.02 4.92
C PHE A 181 21.98 11.69 3.91
N SER A 182 21.43 12.49 2.98
CA SER A 182 22.20 13.08 1.88
C SER A 182 22.37 14.60 2.01
N GLY A 183 21.68 15.24 2.96
CA GLY A 183 21.67 16.70 3.09
C GLY A 183 21.01 17.42 1.89
N GLU A 184 20.38 16.69 1.00
CA GLU A 184 19.77 17.23 -0.22
C GLU A 184 18.46 17.95 0.12
N SER A 185 18.55 19.26 0.32
CA SER A 185 17.38 20.14 0.53
C SER A 185 17.03 20.98 -0.71
N GLU A 186 17.89 20.94 -1.75
CA GLU A 186 17.67 21.74 -2.95
C GLU A 186 16.57 21.14 -3.85
N HIS A 187 15.72 22.03 -4.38
CA HIS A 187 14.67 21.71 -5.35
C HIS A 187 13.60 20.67 -4.89
N ILE A 188 13.31 20.57 -3.59
CA ILE A 188 12.31 19.63 -3.05
C ILE A 188 10.96 19.77 -3.77
N VAL A 189 10.48 21.01 -3.96
CA VAL A 189 9.19 21.27 -4.63
C VAL A 189 9.19 20.76 -6.07
N LEU A 190 10.29 20.97 -6.80
CA LEU A 190 10.44 20.47 -8.17
C LEU A 190 10.46 18.92 -8.18
N ARG A 191 11.14 18.31 -7.23
CA ARG A 191 11.21 16.84 -7.09
C ARG A 191 9.83 16.24 -6.81
N ILE A 192 9.05 16.85 -5.89
CA ILE A 192 7.66 16.47 -5.63
C ILE A 192 6.82 16.58 -6.90
N PHE A 193 6.90 17.71 -7.59
CA PHE A 193 6.15 17.95 -8.81
C PHE A 193 6.49 16.92 -9.91
N LEU A 194 7.77 16.67 -10.15
CA LEU A 194 8.21 15.67 -11.12
C LEU A 194 7.73 14.27 -10.75
N GLN A 195 7.85 13.86 -9.50
CA GLN A 195 7.38 12.55 -9.05
C GLN A 195 5.87 12.37 -9.26
N LEU A 196 5.06 13.41 -9.00
CA LEU A 196 3.63 13.38 -9.22
C LEU A 196 3.28 13.33 -10.72
N VAL A 197 3.90 14.18 -11.53
CA VAL A 197 3.60 14.26 -12.96
C VAL A 197 4.07 13.00 -13.69
N VAL A 198 5.33 12.60 -13.50
CA VAL A 198 5.88 11.42 -14.18
C VAL A 198 5.19 10.14 -13.71
N GLY A 199 4.92 10.00 -12.41
CA GLY A 199 4.18 8.86 -11.87
C GLY A 199 2.77 8.76 -12.47
N SER A 200 2.04 9.88 -12.53
CA SER A 200 0.69 9.92 -13.12
C SER A 200 0.70 9.59 -14.61
N LEU A 201 1.59 10.19 -15.38
CA LEU A 201 1.69 9.95 -16.83
C LEU A 201 2.07 8.49 -17.13
N THR A 202 3.01 7.91 -16.37
CA THR A 202 3.40 6.51 -16.51
C THR A 202 2.22 5.59 -16.22
N GLY A 203 1.48 5.83 -15.13
CA GLY A 203 0.29 5.05 -14.76
C GLY A 203 -0.78 5.10 -15.85
N VAL A 204 -1.08 6.29 -16.38
CA VAL A 204 -2.05 6.47 -17.49
C VAL A 204 -1.57 5.76 -18.76
N ALA A 205 -0.32 5.96 -19.18
CA ALA A 205 0.22 5.35 -20.40
C ALA A 205 0.18 3.83 -20.34
N LEU A 206 0.64 3.25 -19.23
CA LEU A 206 0.68 1.78 -19.04
C LEU A 206 -0.72 1.18 -18.88
N SER A 207 -1.66 1.90 -18.28
CA SER A 207 -3.05 1.43 -18.22
C SER A 207 -3.68 1.35 -19.61
N MET A 208 -3.50 2.38 -20.44
CA MET A 208 -4.00 2.39 -21.81
C MET A 208 -3.39 1.27 -22.65
N LEU A 209 -2.07 1.02 -22.51
CA LEU A 209 -1.39 -0.08 -23.17
C LEU A 209 -1.98 -1.43 -22.71
N THR A 210 -2.14 -1.64 -21.40
CA THR A 210 -2.68 -2.87 -20.83
C THR A 210 -4.09 -3.15 -21.34
N ILE A 211 -4.99 -2.15 -21.30
CA ILE A 211 -6.35 -2.27 -21.81
C ILE A 211 -6.35 -2.61 -23.29
N ARG A 212 -5.50 -1.94 -24.10
CA ARG A 212 -5.40 -2.22 -25.53
C ARG A 212 -4.94 -3.65 -25.80
N LEU A 213 -3.94 -4.13 -25.07
CA LEU A 213 -3.43 -5.50 -25.21
C LEU A 213 -4.48 -6.54 -24.80
N MET A 214 -5.21 -6.32 -23.72
CA MET A 214 -6.26 -7.26 -23.27
C MET A 214 -7.52 -7.25 -24.13
N THR A 215 -7.86 -6.11 -24.76
CA THR A 215 -9.14 -5.99 -25.50
C THR A 215 -8.99 -6.20 -27.00
N ARG A 216 -7.87 -5.80 -27.59
CA ARG A 216 -7.69 -5.77 -29.06
C ARG A 216 -6.77 -6.84 -29.60
N THR A 217 -5.99 -7.49 -28.77
CA THR A 217 -5.06 -8.53 -29.20
C THR A 217 -5.44 -9.88 -28.58
N ALA A 218 -5.22 -10.96 -29.32
CA ALA A 218 -5.34 -12.33 -28.80
C ALA A 218 -4.06 -12.78 -28.06
N LEU A 219 -3.27 -11.81 -27.56
CA LEU A 219 -1.99 -12.09 -26.89
C LEU A 219 -2.17 -12.80 -25.55
N VAL A 220 -3.29 -12.56 -24.88
CA VAL A 220 -3.57 -13.17 -23.59
C VAL A 220 -4.57 -14.30 -23.78
N SER A 221 -4.09 -15.53 -23.59
CA SER A 221 -4.92 -16.74 -23.60
C SER A 221 -5.77 -16.80 -22.35
N ASP A 222 -6.95 -17.40 -22.44
CA ASP A 222 -7.81 -17.63 -21.28
C ASP A 222 -7.04 -18.35 -20.16
N GLY A 223 -7.07 -17.76 -18.95
CA GLY A 223 -6.35 -18.25 -17.77
C GLY A 223 -4.99 -17.60 -17.52
N LEU A 224 -4.41 -16.85 -18.48
CA LEU A 224 -3.17 -16.09 -18.27
C LEU A 224 -3.40 -14.61 -17.92
N ASP A 225 -4.66 -14.16 -17.87
CA ASP A 225 -5.02 -12.76 -17.59
C ASP A 225 -4.42 -12.23 -16.28
N THR A 226 -4.42 -13.06 -15.23
CA THR A 226 -3.88 -12.70 -13.92
C THR A 226 -2.36 -12.56 -13.96
N ILE A 227 -1.66 -13.47 -14.63
CA ILE A 227 -0.21 -13.44 -14.77
C ILE A 227 0.21 -12.25 -15.63
N PHE A 228 -0.50 -11.98 -16.72
CA PHE A 228 -0.30 -10.81 -17.56
C PHE A 228 -0.49 -9.51 -16.77
N MET A 229 -1.55 -9.42 -15.96
CA MET A 229 -1.80 -8.25 -15.13
C MET A 229 -0.69 -8.04 -14.10
N ILE A 230 -0.21 -9.10 -13.43
CA ILE A 230 0.96 -9.01 -12.53
C ILE A 230 2.16 -8.44 -13.27
N ALA A 231 2.48 -8.95 -14.45
CA ALA A 231 3.62 -8.46 -15.24
C ALA A 231 3.48 -6.97 -15.58
N MET A 232 2.28 -6.53 -16.02
CA MET A 232 2.03 -5.14 -16.35
C MET A 232 2.12 -4.19 -15.13
N VAL A 233 1.67 -4.65 -13.96
CA VAL A 233 1.79 -3.92 -12.69
C VAL A 233 3.26 -3.76 -12.29
N LEU A 234 4.06 -4.82 -12.39
CA LEU A 234 5.51 -4.77 -12.12
C LEU A 234 6.25 -3.86 -13.10
N ILE A 235 5.89 -3.91 -14.39
CA ILE A 235 6.45 -3.01 -15.42
C ILE A 235 6.08 -1.56 -15.11
N CYS A 236 4.84 -1.28 -14.71
CA CYS A 236 4.39 0.07 -14.36
C CYS A 236 5.20 0.64 -13.20
N TYR A 237 5.38 -0.13 -12.15
CA TYR A 237 6.20 0.24 -11.00
C TYR A 237 7.65 0.51 -11.42
N GLY A 238 8.29 -0.45 -12.10
CA GLY A 238 9.69 -0.35 -12.48
C GLY A 238 9.98 0.81 -13.44
N LEU A 239 9.15 0.99 -14.48
CA LEU A 239 9.31 2.10 -15.41
C LEU A 239 9.11 3.46 -14.76
N SER A 240 8.07 3.60 -13.90
CA SER A 240 7.86 4.85 -13.18
C SER A 240 9.08 5.21 -12.31
N GLN A 241 9.64 4.23 -11.61
CA GLN A 241 10.82 4.43 -10.77
C GLN A 241 12.07 4.83 -11.58
N ILE A 242 12.32 4.16 -12.72
CA ILE A 242 13.44 4.49 -13.62
C ILE A 242 13.30 5.91 -14.19
N LEU A 243 12.08 6.34 -14.50
CA LEU A 243 11.78 7.68 -15.02
C LEU A 243 11.77 8.78 -13.93
N GLY A 244 11.98 8.43 -12.67
CA GLY A 244 11.96 9.38 -11.53
C GLY A 244 10.56 9.78 -11.06
N GLY A 245 9.52 9.03 -11.45
CA GLY A 245 8.16 9.20 -10.99
C GLY A 245 7.88 8.49 -9.67
N ASN A 246 6.77 8.83 -9.02
CA ASN A 246 6.27 8.06 -7.88
C ASN A 246 5.66 6.74 -8.37
N ALA A 247 6.37 5.63 -8.13
CA ALA A 247 6.01 4.31 -8.63
C ALA A 247 4.70 3.77 -8.02
N TYR A 248 4.41 4.05 -6.74
CA TYR A 248 3.17 3.64 -6.10
C TYR A 248 1.96 4.41 -6.63
N LEU A 249 2.12 5.72 -6.87
CA LEU A 249 1.09 6.53 -7.51
C LEU A 249 0.78 6.03 -8.92
N SER A 250 1.81 5.67 -9.70
CA SER A 250 1.61 5.16 -11.07
C SER A 250 0.80 3.85 -11.08
N VAL A 251 1.11 2.95 -10.17
CA VAL A 251 0.41 1.66 -10.01
C VAL A 251 -1.01 1.86 -9.50
N TYR A 252 -1.23 2.78 -8.57
CA TYR A 252 -2.58 3.13 -8.10
C TYR A 252 -3.45 3.70 -9.22
N ILE A 253 -2.93 4.68 -9.98
CA ILE A 253 -3.64 5.26 -11.14
C ILE A 253 -3.94 4.19 -12.20
N MET A 254 -2.96 3.32 -12.48
CA MET A 254 -3.15 2.18 -13.37
C MET A 254 -4.30 1.29 -12.87
N GLY A 255 -4.35 0.99 -11.58
CA GLY A 255 -5.44 0.25 -10.96
C GLY A 255 -6.79 0.93 -11.17
N VAL A 256 -6.91 2.23 -10.87
CA VAL A 256 -8.15 3.02 -11.05
C VAL A 256 -8.65 2.96 -12.49
N ILE A 257 -7.77 3.18 -13.47
CA ILE A 257 -8.16 3.22 -14.89
C ILE A 257 -8.59 1.83 -15.38
N ILE A 258 -7.81 0.78 -15.08
CA ILE A 258 -8.11 -0.59 -15.49
C ILE A 258 -9.37 -1.09 -14.77
N GLY A 259 -9.49 -0.80 -13.48
CA GLY A 259 -10.64 -1.17 -12.66
C GLY A 259 -11.97 -0.58 -13.15
N ASN A 260 -11.94 0.58 -13.82
CA ASN A 260 -13.13 1.21 -14.38
C ASN A 260 -13.29 1.00 -15.90
N SER A 261 -12.42 0.17 -16.50
CA SER A 261 -12.47 -0.13 -17.93
C SER A 261 -13.16 -1.47 -18.20
N PRO A 262 -13.80 -1.65 -19.39
CA PRO A 262 -14.42 -2.90 -19.79
C PRO A 262 -13.39 -3.91 -20.29
N ILE A 263 -12.63 -4.49 -19.35
CA ILE A 263 -11.67 -5.58 -19.65
C ILE A 263 -12.32 -6.95 -19.53
N LYS A 264 -11.82 -7.91 -20.32
CA LYS A 264 -12.24 -9.31 -20.24
C LYS A 264 -11.83 -9.92 -18.88
N ASN A 265 -12.58 -10.91 -18.42
CA ASN A 265 -12.26 -11.73 -17.23
C ASN A 265 -12.04 -10.93 -15.92
N LYS A 266 -12.62 -9.71 -15.82
CA LYS A 266 -12.54 -8.88 -14.61
C LYS A 266 -13.05 -9.62 -13.36
N ALA A 267 -14.07 -10.47 -13.51
CA ALA A 267 -14.63 -11.27 -12.44
C ALA A 267 -13.62 -12.27 -11.83
N THR A 268 -12.60 -12.68 -12.59
CA THR A 268 -11.52 -13.56 -12.13
C THR A 268 -10.39 -12.74 -11.48
N LEU A 269 -10.12 -11.55 -12.00
CA LEU A 269 -9.05 -10.67 -11.49
C LEU A 269 -9.36 -10.15 -10.09
N ILE A 270 -10.62 -9.78 -9.81
CA ILE A 270 -11.01 -9.21 -8.50
C ILE A 270 -10.67 -10.17 -7.34
N PRO A 271 -11.18 -11.42 -7.29
CA PRO A 271 -10.89 -12.31 -6.17
C PRO A 271 -9.42 -12.73 -6.11
N PHE A 272 -8.72 -12.78 -7.24
CA PHE A 272 -7.30 -13.08 -7.26
C PHE A 272 -6.48 -11.97 -6.58
N PHE A 273 -6.67 -10.71 -6.98
CA PHE A 273 -5.95 -9.59 -6.38
C PHE A 273 -6.41 -9.28 -4.95
N ASP A 274 -7.63 -9.61 -4.59
CA ASP A 274 -8.10 -9.57 -3.19
C ASP A 274 -7.28 -10.52 -2.31
N GLY A 275 -7.09 -11.76 -2.76
CA GLY A 275 -6.24 -12.74 -2.07
C GLY A 275 -4.77 -12.32 -2.00
N VAL A 276 -4.20 -11.76 -3.09
CA VAL A 276 -2.83 -11.24 -3.11
C VAL A 276 -2.68 -10.09 -2.13
N THR A 277 -3.66 -9.18 -2.08
CA THR A 277 -3.66 -8.03 -1.15
C THR A 277 -3.77 -8.49 0.31
N SER A 278 -4.63 -9.45 0.61
CA SER A 278 -4.73 -10.04 1.94
C SER A 278 -3.42 -10.68 2.39
N LEU A 279 -2.75 -11.43 1.50
CA LEU A 279 -1.43 -11.98 1.79
C LEU A 279 -0.38 -10.89 2.00
N ALA A 280 -0.41 -9.83 1.19
CA ALA A 280 0.49 -8.68 1.31
C ALA A 280 0.30 -7.96 2.65
N GLN A 281 -0.93 -7.75 3.10
CA GLN A 281 -1.23 -7.17 4.41
C GLN A 281 -0.72 -8.05 5.56
N ILE A 282 -0.94 -9.36 5.50
CA ILE A 282 -0.40 -10.29 6.48
C ILE A 282 1.12 -10.14 6.58
N LEU A 283 1.82 -10.13 5.43
CA LEU A 283 3.28 -10.02 5.38
C LEU A 283 3.78 -8.71 5.99
N ILE A 284 3.20 -7.57 5.59
CA ILE A 284 3.61 -6.24 6.10
C ILE A 284 3.41 -6.15 7.61
N PHE A 285 2.20 -6.45 8.09
CA PHE A 285 1.88 -6.26 9.51
C PHE A 285 2.54 -7.30 10.42
N PHE A 286 2.75 -8.52 9.92
CA PHE A 286 3.57 -9.50 10.61
C PHE A 286 5.03 -9.06 10.74
N LEU A 287 5.64 -8.60 9.63
CA LEU A 287 7.02 -8.09 9.65
C LEU A 287 7.17 -6.84 10.51
N LEU A 288 6.16 -5.97 10.54
CA LEU A 288 6.16 -4.79 11.41
C LEU A 288 6.14 -5.17 12.89
N GLY A 289 5.52 -6.30 13.23
CA GLY A 289 5.48 -6.83 14.59
C GLY A 289 6.75 -7.58 15.01
N LEU A 290 7.52 -8.10 14.05
CA LEU A 290 8.67 -8.96 14.28
C LEU A 290 9.88 -8.19 14.83
#